data_b634b568b20eff6b622529b394178a51
#
_entry.id   b634b568b20eff6b622529b394178a51
#
_cell.length_a   1.000
_cell.length_b   1.000
_cell.length_c   1.000
_cell.angle_alpha   90.00
_cell.angle_beta   90.00
_cell.angle_gamma   90.00
#
_symmetry.space_group_name_H-M   'P 1'
#
loop_
_entity.id
_entity.type
_entity.pdbx_description
1 polymer ?
#
loop_
_entity_poly.entity_id
_entity_poly.type
_entity_poly.pdbx_seq_one_letter_code
_entity_poly.pdbx_strand_id
1 'polypeptide(L)'
;MSKKFNFIEIDKTRLPQLKRKNVDGHRFYEINGKAYPSITTILSIKKTEDLKEWRAKVGEDVANYEMRRAAIRGNAVHKLVEQYIKGETPSVRDVLPLGLFRLLKPYVDQIDNVHALETVMYSDKLTVAGQSDCIAEYNGKLSVIDFKSANKARKEDWIENYYLQTTAYAIMYEELFKKNIEQIVVLLAAEDGTVTSYIKQKKDFEKKLIESIDNFYKYYNEKLTNKG
;
A
#
# COMPACT_ATOMS: atom_id res chain seq x y z
N MET A 1 -3.40 8.54 -27.68
CA MET A 1 -2.41 9.43 -27.02
C MET A 1 -2.29 9.00 -25.56
N SER A 2 -1.09 8.97 -24.97
CA SER A 2 -0.91 8.77 -23.54
C SER A 2 -1.40 10.01 -22.79
N LYS A 3 -2.12 9.85 -21.68
CA LYS A 3 -2.48 10.96 -20.79
C LYS A 3 -1.21 11.62 -20.26
N LYS A 4 -1.19 12.93 -20.19
CA LYS A 4 -0.16 13.69 -19.47
C LYS A 4 -0.74 14.08 -18.11
N PHE A 5 -0.06 13.66 -17.05
CA PHE A 5 -0.48 13.95 -15.68
C PHE A 5 0.12 15.28 -15.21
N ASN A 6 -0.65 16.04 -14.44
CA ASN A 6 -0.16 17.23 -13.79
C ASN A 6 0.43 16.86 -12.43
N PHE A 7 1.59 17.45 -12.07
CA PHE A 7 2.25 17.23 -10.78
C PHE A 7 2.18 18.50 -9.95
N ILE A 8 1.72 18.36 -8.72
CA ILE A 8 1.66 19.45 -7.74
C ILE A 8 2.94 19.41 -6.92
N GLU A 9 3.63 20.51 -6.84
CA GLU A 9 4.83 20.61 -6.01
C GLU A 9 4.46 20.51 -4.52
N ILE A 10 5.15 19.64 -3.80
CA ILE A 10 5.07 19.51 -2.35
C ILE A 10 6.42 19.85 -1.72
N ASP A 11 6.40 20.33 -0.50
CA ASP A 11 7.61 20.62 0.28
C ASP A 11 8.34 19.32 0.66
N LYS A 12 9.29 18.91 -0.18
CA LYS A 12 10.05 17.67 0.02
C LYS A 12 10.94 17.69 1.27
N THR A 13 11.20 18.85 1.88
CA THR A 13 11.97 18.94 3.13
C THR A 13 11.22 18.32 4.31
N ARG A 14 9.92 18.16 4.21
CA ARG A 14 9.07 17.49 5.20
C ARG A 14 9.12 15.96 5.11
N LEU A 15 9.64 15.41 4.01
CA LEU A 15 9.80 13.97 3.87
C LEU A 15 11.00 13.49 4.70
N PRO A 16 10.88 12.34 5.36
CA PRO A 16 11.94 11.86 6.24
C PRO A 16 13.15 11.36 5.44
N GLN A 17 14.35 11.63 5.99
CA GLN A 17 15.51 10.80 5.68
C GLN A 17 15.40 9.51 6.49
N LEU A 18 15.39 8.38 5.82
CA LEU A 18 15.12 7.10 6.46
C LEU A 18 16.10 6.00 6.07
N LYS A 19 16.28 5.05 7.00
CA LYS A 19 16.92 3.76 6.72
C LYS A 19 15.88 2.65 6.89
N ARG A 20 15.67 1.86 5.86
CA ARG A 20 14.82 0.66 5.93
C ARG A 20 15.61 -0.48 6.54
N LYS A 21 15.05 -1.11 7.58
CA LYS A 21 15.60 -2.28 8.27
C LYS A 21 14.57 -3.41 8.26
N ASN A 22 15.05 -4.65 8.17
CA ASN A 22 14.23 -5.84 8.43
C ASN A 22 14.73 -6.47 9.73
N VAL A 23 13.83 -6.63 10.70
CA VAL A 23 14.11 -7.24 12.00
C VAL A 23 13.12 -8.37 12.20
N ASP A 24 13.59 -9.60 12.39
CA ASP A 24 12.76 -10.80 12.56
C ASP A 24 11.67 -10.97 11.48
N GLY A 25 11.99 -10.64 10.22
CA GLY A 25 11.05 -10.71 9.09
C GLY A 25 10.07 -9.53 9.00
N HIS A 26 10.14 -8.58 9.90
CA HIS A 26 9.31 -7.38 9.94
C HIS A 26 10.06 -6.16 9.41
N ARG A 27 9.35 -5.34 8.61
CA ARG A 27 9.91 -4.11 8.05
C ARG A 27 9.75 -2.95 9.01
N PHE A 28 10.88 -2.29 9.29
CA PHE A 28 10.94 -1.03 10.05
C PHE A 28 11.61 0.06 9.22
N TYR A 29 11.28 1.30 9.57
CA TYR A 29 11.93 2.51 9.07
C TYR A 29 12.57 3.25 10.24
N GLU A 30 13.87 3.51 10.16
CA GLU A 30 14.55 4.36 11.14
C GLU A 30 14.52 5.80 10.64
N ILE A 31 13.93 6.67 11.45
CA ILE A 31 13.70 8.09 11.17
C ILE A 31 14.15 8.86 12.42
N ASN A 32 15.16 9.73 12.28
CA ASN A 32 15.69 10.51 13.38
C ASN A 32 16.07 9.67 14.62
N GLY A 33 16.64 8.49 14.41
CA GLY A 33 17.05 7.56 15.48
C GLY A 33 15.92 6.76 16.12
N LYS A 34 14.65 6.94 15.71
CA LYS A 34 13.50 6.20 16.18
C LYS A 34 13.04 5.17 15.13
N ALA A 35 12.65 3.97 15.56
CA ALA A 35 12.18 2.90 14.69
C ALA A 35 10.64 2.93 14.59
N TYR A 36 10.14 2.95 13.36
CA TYR A 36 8.72 2.90 13.02
C TYR A 36 8.42 1.61 12.26
N PRO A 37 7.56 0.74 12.75
CA PRO A 37 7.11 -0.41 11.96
C PRO A 37 6.39 0.06 10.70
N SER A 38 6.51 -0.71 9.61
CA SER A 38 5.70 -0.40 8.43
C SER A 38 4.24 -0.74 8.67
N ILE A 39 3.33 0.06 8.12
CA ILE A 39 1.88 -0.24 8.22
C ILE A 39 1.56 -1.63 7.66
N THR A 40 2.24 -2.07 6.61
CA THR A 40 2.08 -3.41 6.04
C THR A 40 2.52 -4.52 7.02
N THR A 41 3.57 -4.29 7.82
CA THR A 41 3.99 -5.20 8.90
C THR A 41 2.91 -5.28 9.97
N ILE A 42 2.39 -4.15 10.44
CA ILE A 42 1.32 -4.09 11.43
C ILE A 42 0.11 -4.91 10.99
N LEU A 43 -0.38 -4.65 9.78
CA LEU A 43 -1.57 -5.31 9.24
C LEU A 43 -1.37 -6.78 8.85
N SER A 44 -0.11 -7.26 8.76
CA SER A 44 0.19 -8.66 8.45
C SER A 44 -0.02 -9.60 9.64
N ILE A 45 0.07 -9.12 10.87
CA ILE A 45 -0.02 -9.97 12.07
C ILE A 45 -1.35 -10.71 12.15
N LYS A 46 -2.45 -10.01 11.90
CA LYS A 46 -3.80 -10.60 11.92
C LYS A 46 -3.97 -11.72 10.87
N LYS A 47 -3.19 -11.71 9.79
CA LYS A 47 -3.24 -12.73 8.72
C LYS A 47 -2.35 -13.94 8.98
N THR A 48 -1.61 -13.96 10.08
CA THR A 48 -0.58 -14.98 10.30
C THR A 48 -1.19 -16.38 10.46
N GLU A 49 -2.32 -16.50 11.17
CA GLU A 49 -2.98 -17.80 11.36
C GLU A 49 -3.63 -18.29 10.06
N ASP A 50 -4.42 -17.47 9.37
CA ASP A 50 -5.04 -17.83 8.09
C ASP A 50 -3.97 -18.26 7.06
N LEU A 51 -2.82 -17.56 7.08
CA LEU A 51 -1.70 -17.88 6.20
C LEU A 51 -1.04 -19.22 6.59
N LYS A 52 -0.89 -19.53 7.88
CA LYS A 52 -0.37 -20.81 8.36
C LYS A 52 -1.29 -21.96 7.95
N GLU A 53 -2.60 -21.81 8.17
CA GLU A 53 -3.60 -22.80 7.78
C GLU A 53 -3.59 -23.05 6.28
N TRP A 54 -3.54 -21.96 5.48
CA TRP A 54 -3.45 -22.08 4.04
C TRP A 54 -2.15 -22.79 3.61
N ARG A 55 -0.99 -22.44 4.20
CA ARG A 55 0.28 -23.10 3.91
C ARG A 55 0.25 -24.59 4.25
N ALA A 56 -0.31 -24.95 5.40
CA ALA A 56 -0.50 -26.35 5.79
C ALA A 56 -1.38 -27.14 4.79
N LYS A 57 -2.40 -26.47 4.23
CA LYS A 57 -3.32 -27.08 3.26
C LYS A 57 -2.70 -27.29 1.87
N VAL A 58 -1.94 -26.32 1.36
CA VAL A 58 -1.39 -26.38 -0.01
C VAL A 58 0.03 -26.93 -0.08
N GLY A 59 0.72 -27.01 1.04
CA GLY A 59 2.14 -27.39 1.15
C GLY A 59 3.09 -26.20 0.98
N GLU A 60 4.26 -26.30 1.62
CA GLU A 60 5.24 -25.20 1.68
C GLU A 60 5.75 -24.76 0.32
N ASP A 61 6.06 -25.68 -0.59
CA ASP A 61 6.61 -25.36 -1.90
C ASP A 61 5.59 -24.60 -2.77
N VAL A 62 4.32 -25.05 -2.78
CA VAL A 62 3.24 -24.39 -3.50
C VAL A 62 2.98 -23.01 -2.90
N ALA A 63 2.92 -22.89 -1.57
CA ALA A 63 2.71 -21.63 -0.89
C ALA A 63 3.83 -20.62 -1.21
N ASN A 64 5.09 -21.04 -1.17
CA ASN A 64 6.25 -20.21 -1.48
C ASN A 64 6.24 -19.77 -2.93
N TYR A 65 5.90 -20.67 -3.87
CA TYR A 65 5.76 -20.33 -5.28
C TYR A 65 4.67 -19.28 -5.51
N GLU A 66 3.48 -19.49 -4.98
CA GLU A 66 2.34 -18.55 -5.14
C GLU A 66 2.62 -17.18 -4.52
N MET A 67 3.22 -17.13 -3.33
CA MET A 67 3.59 -15.87 -2.68
C MET A 67 4.65 -15.12 -3.50
N ARG A 68 5.66 -15.82 -4.01
CA ARG A 68 6.71 -15.21 -4.85
C ARG A 68 6.12 -14.70 -6.17
N ARG A 69 5.28 -15.50 -6.83
CA ARG A 69 4.59 -15.12 -8.07
C ARG A 69 3.74 -13.85 -7.86
N ALA A 70 2.97 -13.81 -6.77
CA ALA A 70 2.15 -12.66 -6.42
C ALA A 70 2.99 -11.39 -6.18
N ALA A 71 4.13 -11.52 -5.48
CA ALA A 71 5.02 -10.40 -5.22
C ALA A 71 5.67 -9.87 -6.51
N ILE A 72 6.18 -10.74 -7.38
CA ILE A 72 6.78 -10.35 -8.68
C ILE A 72 5.73 -9.64 -9.55
N ARG A 73 4.53 -10.22 -9.68
CA ARG A 73 3.43 -9.63 -10.43
C ARG A 73 3.05 -8.25 -9.88
N GLY A 74 2.86 -8.14 -8.56
CA GLY A 74 2.50 -6.90 -7.90
C GLY A 74 3.53 -5.80 -8.15
N ASN A 75 4.81 -6.07 -7.90
CA ASN A 75 5.89 -5.12 -8.12
C ASN A 75 5.96 -4.65 -9.59
N ALA A 76 5.74 -5.57 -10.54
CA ALA A 76 5.76 -5.24 -11.97
C ALA A 76 4.57 -4.32 -12.36
N VAL A 77 3.37 -4.57 -11.82
CA VAL A 77 2.19 -3.72 -12.06
C VAL A 77 2.41 -2.32 -11.46
N HIS A 78 2.88 -2.21 -10.22
CA HIS A 78 3.18 -0.92 -9.58
C HIS A 78 4.19 -0.12 -10.41
N LYS A 79 5.27 -0.77 -10.86
CA LYS A 79 6.27 -0.13 -11.72
C LYS A 79 5.69 0.39 -13.04
N LEU A 80 4.80 -0.38 -13.67
CA LEU A 80 4.13 0.05 -14.90
C LEU A 80 3.22 1.26 -14.68
N VAL A 81 2.46 1.27 -13.59
CA VAL A 81 1.60 2.41 -13.21
C VAL A 81 2.45 3.64 -12.92
N GLU A 82 3.52 3.49 -12.13
CA GLU A 82 4.46 4.57 -11.81
C GLU A 82 5.05 5.18 -13.09
N GLN A 83 5.59 4.35 -13.98
CA GLN A 83 6.18 4.79 -15.24
C GLN A 83 5.16 5.49 -16.14
N TYR A 84 3.93 4.97 -16.20
CA TYR A 84 2.86 5.57 -16.97
C TYR A 84 2.49 6.98 -16.45
N ILE A 85 2.34 7.13 -15.13
CA ILE A 85 2.03 8.43 -14.50
C ILE A 85 3.18 9.42 -14.75
N LYS A 86 4.44 8.97 -14.68
CA LYS A 86 5.62 9.79 -14.98
C LYS A 86 5.81 10.12 -16.48
N GLY A 87 5.06 9.50 -17.37
CA GLY A 87 5.26 9.63 -18.82
C GLY A 87 6.51 8.90 -19.34
N GLU A 88 7.01 7.93 -18.58
CA GLU A 88 8.19 7.13 -18.93
C GLU A 88 7.82 5.94 -19.83
N THR A 89 8.80 5.43 -20.56
CA THR A 89 8.63 4.20 -21.34
C THR A 89 8.55 2.98 -20.42
N PRO A 90 7.55 2.10 -20.58
CA PRO A 90 7.42 0.89 -19.80
C PRO A 90 8.67 -0.01 -19.91
N SER A 91 9.27 -0.36 -18.77
CA SER A 91 10.44 -1.24 -18.70
C SER A 91 10.08 -2.72 -18.48
N VAL A 92 8.87 -3.01 -18.03
CA VAL A 92 8.34 -4.37 -17.83
C VAL A 92 7.82 -4.90 -19.17
N ARG A 93 8.23 -6.12 -19.54
CA ARG A 93 7.85 -6.77 -20.80
C ARG A 93 6.97 -8.00 -20.59
N ASP A 94 6.81 -8.46 -19.36
CA ASP A 94 6.00 -9.64 -19.04
C ASP A 94 4.53 -9.42 -19.41
N VAL A 95 3.96 -10.37 -20.12
CA VAL A 95 2.60 -10.28 -20.70
C VAL A 95 1.53 -10.10 -19.61
N LEU A 96 1.63 -10.84 -18.51
CA LEU A 96 0.63 -10.80 -17.45
C LEU A 96 0.60 -9.43 -16.72
N PRO A 97 1.71 -8.88 -16.21
CA PRO A 97 1.70 -7.54 -15.63
C PRO A 97 1.27 -6.46 -16.61
N LEU A 98 1.67 -6.55 -17.89
CA LEU A 98 1.21 -5.62 -18.94
C LEU A 98 -0.30 -5.71 -19.16
N GLY A 99 -0.87 -6.91 -19.16
CA GLY A 99 -2.30 -7.13 -19.27
C GLY A 99 -3.07 -6.48 -18.10
N LEU A 100 -2.62 -6.73 -16.86
CA LEU A 100 -3.21 -6.16 -15.65
C LEU A 100 -3.09 -4.62 -15.64
N PHE A 101 -1.96 -4.07 -16.04
CA PHE A 101 -1.80 -2.63 -16.19
C PHE A 101 -2.79 -2.05 -17.24
N ARG A 102 -2.97 -2.72 -18.37
CA ARG A 102 -3.94 -2.29 -19.40
C ARG A 102 -5.37 -2.25 -18.86
N LEU A 103 -5.73 -3.20 -18.00
CA LEU A 103 -7.01 -3.22 -17.32
C LEU A 103 -7.15 -2.05 -16.32
N LEU A 104 -6.09 -1.72 -15.56
CA LEU A 104 -6.07 -0.60 -14.62
C LEU A 104 -6.05 0.77 -15.32
N LYS A 105 -5.47 0.86 -16.51
CA LYS A 105 -5.21 2.13 -17.20
C LYS A 105 -6.42 3.07 -17.26
N PRO A 106 -7.65 2.64 -17.62
CA PRO A 106 -8.82 3.54 -17.67
C PRO A 106 -9.15 4.17 -16.30
N TYR A 107 -8.82 3.50 -15.20
CA TYR A 107 -8.98 4.00 -13.83
C TYR A 107 -7.82 4.92 -13.44
N VAL A 108 -6.60 4.57 -13.82
CA VAL A 108 -5.42 5.43 -13.64
C VAL A 108 -5.58 6.74 -14.42
N ASP A 109 -6.23 6.71 -15.57
CA ASP A 109 -6.53 7.91 -16.37
C ASP A 109 -7.51 8.90 -15.66
N GLN A 110 -8.16 8.48 -14.56
CA GLN A 110 -8.99 9.37 -13.72
C GLN A 110 -8.18 10.14 -12.67
N ILE A 111 -6.90 9.80 -12.51
CA ILE A 111 -5.96 10.50 -11.62
C ILE A 111 -5.55 11.83 -12.25
N ASP A 112 -5.47 12.87 -11.45
CA ASP A 112 -4.87 14.16 -11.83
C ASP A 112 -4.18 14.81 -10.62
N ASN A 113 -3.49 15.94 -10.82
CA ASN A 113 -2.86 16.70 -9.75
C ASN A 113 -2.08 15.81 -8.76
N VAL A 114 -1.07 15.10 -9.27
CA VAL A 114 -0.26 14.15 -8.49
C VAL A 114 0.61 14.91 -7.50
N HIS A 115 0.40 14.68 -6.22
CA HIS A 115 1.18 15.27 -5.12
C HIS A 115 2.39 14.42 -4.74
N ALA A 116 2.21 13.09 -4.70
CA ALA A 116 3.26 12.16 -4.32
C ALA A 116 3.08 10.82 -5.04
N LEU A 117 4.17 10.21 -5.45
CA LEU A 117 4.23 8.92 -6.13
C LEU A 117 5.36 8.09 -5.53
N GLU A 118 5.08 6.83 -5.15
CA GLU A 118 6.04 5.92 -4.51
C GLU A 118 6.80 6.59 -3.33
N THR A 119 6.08 7.33 -2.50
CA THR A 119 6.67 8.21 -1.49
C THR A 119 6.58 7.60 -0.10
N VAL A 120 7.72 7.57 0.59
CA VAL A 120 7.76 7.11 1.98
C VAL A 120 7.40 8.25 2.92
N MET A 121 6.50 7.95 3.85
CA MET A 121 5.99 8.86 4.86
C MET A 121 5.94 8.19 6.23
N TYR A 122 5.74 8.97 7.26
CA TYR A 122 5.57 8.49 8.62
C TYR A 122 4.57 9.35 9.40
N SER A 123 4.11 8.83 10.50
CA SER A 123 3.29 9.53 11.48
C SER A 123 3.85 9.30 12.87
N ASP A 124 4.22 10.38 13.55
CA ASP A 124 4.58 10.34 14.96
C ASP A 124 3.38 10.01 15.84
N LYS A 125 2.20 10.53 15.46
CA LYS A 125 0.94 10.28 16.16
C LYS A 125 0.57 8.79 16.18
N LEU A 126 0.70 8.11 15.07
CA LEU A 126 0.42 6.67 14.94
C LEU A 126 1.64 5.80 15.28
N THR A 127 2.82 6.38 15.32
CA THR A 127 4.12 5.68 15.46
C THR A 127 4.32 4.62 14.38
N VAL A 128 3.98 4.93 13.14
CA VAL A 128 4.08 4.05 11.97
C VAL A 128 4.69 4.76 10.77
N ALA A 129 5.25 4.01 9.83
CA ALA A 129 5.74 4.53 8.56
C ALA A 129 5.31 3.63 7.40
N GLY A 130 5.49 4.10 6.17
CA GLY A 130 5.23 3.29 4.99
C GLY A 130 5.40 4.06 3.70
N GLN A 131 5.35 3.34 2.59
CA GLN A 131 5.44 3.89 1.25
C GLN A 131 4.06 3.85 0.61
N SER A 132 3.53 5.04 0.26
CA SER A 132 2.27 5.18 -0.46
C SER A 132 2.53 5.10 -1.96
N ASP A 133 1.69 4.38 -2.68
CA ASP A 133 1.80 4.26 -4.13
C ASP A 133 1.55 5.61 -4.82
N CYS A 134 0.42 6.26 -4.51
CA CYS A 134 0.06 7.53 -5.11
C CYS A 134 -0.80 8.39 -4.17
N ILE A 135 -0.51 9.69 -4.11
CA ILE A 135 -1.38 10.71 -3.52
C ILE A 135 -1.68 11.74 -4.60
N ALA A 136 -2.92 11.83 -4.97
CA ALA A 136 -3.37 12.62 -6.11
C ALA A 136 -4.86 12.92 -6.04
N GLU A 137 -5.38 13.75 -6.90
CA GLU A 137 -6.80 13.85 -7.10
C GLU A 137 -7.33 12.65 -7.88
N TYR A 138 -8.35 12.01 -7.35
CA TYR A 138 -9.12 10.96 -8.03
C TYR A 138 -10.58 11.40 -8.13
N ASN A 139 -11.07 11.53 -9.36
CA ASN A 139 -12.38 12.16 -9.62
C ASN A 139 -12.53 13.54 -8.96
N GLY A 140 -11.49 14.38 -9.01
CA GLY A 140 -11.46 15.73 -8.48
C GLY A 140 -11.38 15.84 -6.96
N LYS A 141 -11.10 14.73 -6.23
CA LYS A 141 -10.90 14.74 -4.77
C LYS A 141 -9.51 14.24 -4.41
N LEU A 142 -8.79 15.01 -3.57
CA LEU A 142 -7.49 14.58 -3.05
C LEU A 142 -7.65 13.26 -2.29
N SER A 143 -6.87 12.26 -2.70
CA SER A 143 -7.03 10.86 -2.29
C SER A 143 -5.68 10.19 -2.09
N VAL A 144 -5.65 9.19 -1.22
CA VAL A 144 -4.63 8.14 -1.28
C VAL A 144 -5.13 7.05 -2.22
N ILE A 145 -4.31 6.67 -3.19
CA ILE A 145 -4.63 5.67 -4.20
C ILE A 145 -3.61 4.54 -4.09
N ASP A 146 -4.12 3.32 -3.97
CA ASP A 146 -3.32 2.11 -3.80
C ASP A 146 -3.66 1.12 -4.93
N PHE A 147 -2.62 0.62 -5.61
CA PHE A 147 -2.77 -0.28 -6.74
C PHE A 147 -2.56 -1.73 -6.30
N LYS A 148 -3.48 -2.60 -6.66
CA LYS A 148 -3.42 -4.01 -6.27
C LYS A 148 -3.62 -4.94 -7.46
N SER A 149 -2.96 -6.09 -7.40
CA SER A 149 -3.19 -7.19 -8.33
C SER A 149 -3.57 -8.46 -7.58
N ALA A 150 -4.47 -9.25 -8.15
CA ALA A 150 -4.94 -10.50 -7.56
C ALA A 150 -5.08 -11.60 -8.62
N ASN A 151 -5.19 -12.87 -8.20
CA ASN A 151 -5.49 -13.97 -9.11
C ASN A 151 -6.96 -13.95 -9.57
N LYS A 152 -7.85 -13.53 -8.67
CA LYS A 152 -9.31 -13.43 -8.92
C LYS A 152 -9.87 -12.21 -8.24
N ALA A 153 -11.06 -11.77 -8.67
CA ALA A 153 -11.84 -10.76 -7.98
C ALA A 153 -11.92 -11.06 -6.47
N ARG A 154 -11.83 -10.03 -5.64
CA ARG A 154 -11.86 -10.17 -4.19
C ARG A 154 -13.17 -9.62 -3.63
N LYS A 155 -13.72 -10.33 -2.63
CA LYS A 155 -14.82 -9.81 -1.82
C LYS A 155 -14.31 -8.63 -0.99
N GLU A 156 -15.18 -7.69 -0.73
CA GLU A 156 -14.84 -6.45 -0.01
C GLU A 156 -14.25 -6.71 1.38
N ASP A 157 -14.79 -7.69 2.12
CA ASP A 157 -14.30 -8.06 3.45
C ASP A 157 -12.83 -8.53 3.45
N TRP A 158 -12.34 -9.03 2.32
CA TRP A 158 -10.98 -9.56 2.19
C TRP A 158 -9.94 -8.47 1.90
N ILE A 159 -10.40 -7.28 1.56
CA ILE A 159 -9.54 -6.15 1.20
C ILE A 159 -9.51 -5.04 2.26
N GLU A 160 -10.20 -5.24 3.39
CA GLU A 160 -10.25 -4.26 4.48
C GLU A 160 -8.85 -3.76 4.89
N ASN A 161 -7.84 -4.65 4.92
CA ASN A 161 -6.47 -4.24 5.21
C ASN A 161 -5.90 -3.23 4.20
N TYR A 162 -6.40 -3.18 2.97
CA TYR A 162 -5.99 -2.15 2.01
C TYR A 162 -6.60 -0.80 2.38
N TYR A 163 -7.84 -0.78 2.91
CA TYR A 163 -8.46 0.44 3.43
C TYR A 163 -7.72 0.95 4.66
N LEU A 164 -7.32 0.06 5.58
CA LEU A 164 -6.52 0.45 6.74
C LEU A 164 -5.14 0.98 6.34
N GLN A 165 -4.51 0.37 5.34
CA GLN A 165 -3.23 0.81 4.77
C GLN A 165 -3.34 2.21 4.17
N THR A 166 -4.33 2.46 3.30
CA THR A 166 -4.55 3.76 2.66
C THR A 166 -4.97 4.83 3.66
N THR A 167 -5.75 4.47 4.69
CA THR A 167 -6.10 5.36 5.81
C THR A 167 -4.85 5.81 6.57
N ALA A 168 -3.93 4.90 6.87
CA ALA A 168 -2.67 5.26 7.52
C ALA A 168 -1.84 6.24 6.67
N TYR A 169 -1.77 6.02 5.36
CA TYR A 169 -1.07 6.94 4.46
C TYR A 169 -1.73 8.31 4.37
N ALA A 170 -3.06 8.38 4.42
CA ALA A 170 -3.77 9.65 4.48
C ALA A 170 -3.42 10.43 5.75
N ILE A 171 -3.41 9.78 6.91
CA ILE A 171 -3.02 10.40 8.19
C ILE A 171 -1.56 10.85 8.17
N MET A 172 -0.63 10.04 7.63
CA MET A 172 0.77 10.42 7.47
C MET A 172 0.93 11.66 6.59
N TYR A 173 0.22 11.71 5.47
CA TYR A 173 0.27 12.85 4.56
C TYR A 173 -0.30 14.13 5.21
N GLU A 174 -1.43 14.03 5.89
CA GLU A 174 -2.04 15.14 6.63
C GLU A 174 -1.10 15.67 7.72
N GLU A 175 -0.43 14.78 8.45
CA GLU A 175 0.52 15.16 9.50
C GLU A 175 1.72 15.91 8.95
N LEU A 176 2.28 15.43 7.83
CA LEU A 176 3.44 16.05 7.18
C LEU A 176 3.11 17.33 6.43
N PHE A 177 2.04 17.36 5.65
CA PHE A 177 1.77 18.44 4.70
C PHE A 177 0.61 19.35 5.09
N LYS A 178 -0.12 19.04 6.17
CA LYS A 178 -1.29 19.82 6.66
C LYS A 178 -2.40 19.98 5.62
N LYS A 179 -2.54 18.99 4.74
CA LYS A 179 -3.61 18.92 3.74
C LYS A 179 -4.52 17.75 4.06
N ASN A 180 -5.82 18.00 4.23
CA ASN A 180 -6.80 16.97 4.56
C ASN A 180 -7.05 16.02 3.38
N ILE A 181 -7.11 14.72 3.65
CA ILE A 181 -7.50 13.67 2.71
C ILE A 181 -8.67 12.88 3.31
N GLU A 182 -9.83 13.03 2.71
CA GLU A 182 -11.03 12.32 3.15
C GLU A 182 -11.27 11.01 2.39
N GLN A 183 -10.84 10.97 1.13
CA GLN A 183 -11.08 9.85 0.22
C GLN A 183 -9.87 8.92 0.15
N ILE A 184 -10.14 7.63 0.26
CA ILE A 184 -9.17 6.56 -0.01
C ILE A 184 -9.67 5.71 -1.17
N VAL A 185 -8.75 5.27 -2.02
CA VAL A 185 -9.05 4.53 -3.26
C VAL A 185 -8.16 3.31 -3.35
N VAL A 186 -8.76 2.16 -3.66
CA VAL A 186 -8.02 0.94 -4.00
C VAL A 186 -8.43 0.51 -5.39
N LEU A 187 -7.49 0.46 -6.31
CA LEU A 187 -7.68 -0.01 -7.67
C LEU A 187 -7.10 -1.42 -7.81
N LEU A 188 -7.95 -2.40 -7.97
CA LEU A 188 -7.56 -3.80 -8.02
C LEU A 188 -7.85 -4.40 -9.40
N ALA A 189 -6.82 -4.92 -10.08
CA ALA A 189 -6.96 -5.75 -11.27
C ALA A 189 -6.67 -7.21 -10.96
N ALA A 190 -7.48 -8.11 -11.51
CA ALA A 190 -7.32 -9.54 -11.33
C ALA A 190 -7.03 -10.27 -12.65
N GLU A 191 -6.35 -11.42 -12.55
CA GLU A 191 -5.96 -12.25 -13.71
C GLU A 191 -7.17 -12.81 -14.47
N ASP A 192 -8.36 -12.83 -13.85
CA ASP A 192 -9.62 -13.20 -14.49
C ASP A 192 -10.22 -12.08 -15.37
N GLY A 193 -9.51 -10.96 -15.52
CA GLY A 193 -9.94 -9.82 -16.32
C GLY A 193 -10.80 -8.80 -15.57
N THR A 194 -11.13 -9.04 -14.30
CA THR A 194 -11.93 -8.11 -13.51
C THR A 194 -11.10 -6.93 -13.00
N VAL A 195 -11.70 -5.75 -12.97
CA VAL A 195 -11.16 -4.58 -12.27
C VAL A 195 -12.22 -4.04 -11.34
N THR A 196 -11.81 -3.72 -10.14
CA THR A 196 -12.68 -3.09 -9.15
C THR A 196 -12.01 -1.83 -8.60
N SER A 197 -12.78 -0.74 -8.61
CA SER A 197 -12.41 0.52 -7.95
C SER A 197 -13.20 0.63 -6.65
N TYR A 198 -12.49 0.60 -5.53
CA TYR A 198 -13.08 0.76 -4.21
C TYR A 198 -12.78 2.17 -3.73
N ILE A 199 -13.82 2.99 -3.62
CA ILE A 199 -13.73 4.37 -3.15
C ILE A 199 -14.43 4.44 -1.79
N LYS A 200 -13.71 4.86 -0.75
CA LYS A 200 -14.19 4.88 0.64
C LYS A 200 -13.84 6.19 1.32
N GLN A 201 -14.47 6.44 2.46
CA GLN A 201 -14.14 7.55 3.33
C GLN A 201 -13.12 7.09 4.38
N LYS A 202 -12.04 7.84 4.55
CA LYS A 202 -10.98 7.57 5.54
C LYS A 202 -11.56 7.38 6.96
N LYS A 203 -12.48 8.24 7.37
CA LYS A 203 -13.09 8.24 8.72
C LYS A 203 -13.72 6.90 9.10
N ASP A 204 -14.20 6.12 8.12
CA ASP A 204 -14.88 4.84 8.37
C ASP A 204 -13.89 3.76 8.86
N PHE A 205 -12.58 3.98 8.67
CA PHE A 205 -11.51 3.02 8.99
C PHE A 205 -10.53 3.49 10.07
N GLU A 206 -10.58 4.76 10.50
CA GLU A 206 -9.63 5.32 11.47
C GLU A 206 -9.63 4.56 12.80
N LYS A 207 -10.81 4.27 13.36
CA LYS A 207 -10.93 3.55 14.64
C LYS A 207 -10.29 2.16 14.54
N LYS A 208 -10.59 1.42 13.48
CA LYS A 208 -10.09 0.06 13.27
C LYS A 208 -8.58 0.04 12.97
N LEU A 209 -8.08 1.08 12.31
CA LEU A 209 -6.64 1.27 12.12
C LEU A 209 -5.93 1.41 13.46
N ILE A 210 -6.42 2.29 14.35
CA ILE A 210 -5.86 2.50 15.70
C ILE A 210 -5.86 1.18 16.49
N GLU A 211 -7.00 0.47 16.52
CA GLU A 211 -7.11 -0.83 17.17
C GLU A 211 -6.08 -1.85 16.61
N SER A 212 -5.84 -1.83 15.31
CA SER A 212 -4.85 -2.72 14.67
C SER A 212 -3.42 -2.38 15.06
N ILE A 213 -3.11 -1.09 15.18
CA ILE A 213 -1.81 -0.59 15.66
C ILE A 213 -1.58 -0.98 17.13
N ASP A 214 -2.57 -0.76 17.98
CA ASP A 214 -2.51 -1.10 19.42
C ASP A 214 -2.29 -2.60 19.63
N ASN A 215 -3.01 -3.43 18.87
CA ASN A 215 -2.85 -4.88 18.91
C ASN A 215 -1.46 -5.33 18.46
N PHE A 216 -0.89 -4.67 17.44
CA PHE A 216 0.48 -4.92 17.02
C PHE A 216 1.47 -4.64 18.15
N TYR A 217 1.39 -3.47 18.80
CA TYR A 217 2.32 -3.10 19.85
C TYR A 217 2.19 -3.99 21.08
N LYS A 218 1.00 -4.42 21.47
CA LYS A 218 0.79 -5.42 22.52
C LYS A 218 1.51 -6.72 22.19
N TYR A 219 1.23 -7.29 21.02
CA TYR A 219 1.87 -8.53 20.55
C TYR A 219 3.40 -8.41 20.48
N TYR A 220 3.89 -7.28 19.95
CA TYR A 220 5.34 -7.07 19.79
C TYR A 220 6.07 -6.95 21.13
N ASN A 221 5.48 -6.24 22.10
CA ASN A 221 6.02 -6.09 23.44
C ASN A 221 6.04 -7.44 24.20
N GLU A 222 4.97 -8.22 24.13
CA GLU A 222 4.90 -9.55 24.74
C GLU A 222 5.99 -10.48 24.17
N LYS A 223 6.22 -10.41 22.85
CA LYS A 223 7.26 -11.21 22.19
C LYS A 223 8.69 -10.82 22.59
N LEU A 224 8.92 -9.52 22.89
CA LEU A 224 10.21 -9.04 23.41
C LEU A 224 10.43 -9.51 24.84
N THR A 225 9.41 -9.46 25.69
CA THR A 225 9.47 -9.88 27.10
C THR A 225 9.74 -11.40 27.22
N ASN A 226 9.22 -12.21 26.30
CA ASN A 226 9.41 -13.68 26.30
C ASN A 226 10.75 -14.13 25.66
N LYS A 227 11.55 -13.23 25.09
CA LYS A 227 12.89 -13.51 24.54
C LYS A 227 14.04 -13.19 25.50
N GLY A 228 13.77 -12.54 26.64
CA GLY A 228 14.73 -12.20 27.69
C GLY A 228 14.66 -13.19 28.83
#